data_f689c43fb7c96328744aba0cff0a9841
#
_entry.id   f689c43fb7c96328744aba0cff0a9841
#
_cell.length_a   1.000
_cell.length_b   1.000
_cell.length_c   1.000
_cell.angle_alpha   90.00
_cell.angle_beta   90.00
_cell.angle_gamma   90.00
#
_symmetry.space_group_name_H-M   'P 1'
#
loop_
_entity.id
_entity.type
_entity.pdbx_description
1 polymer ?
#
loop_
_entity_poly.entity_id
_entity_poly.type
_entity_poly.pdbx_seq_one_letter_code
_entity_poly.pdbx_strand_id
1 'polypeptide(L)'
;QRAISDFAARNGIEIVAEYVDRAYSARSDQRPEFQQMISDAKSGRFQVVLVHKLDRFSRDRYDSAYYRHELKKHGVTVRSVIENLDDSPESVILQSVIEGMNEYYSRNLARETMKGLKENAYNGKHTGGMPPLGYRVDPETMKIKIDENEANAVRLIFSMADEGKKYPDILAELKSRGFRTKMGKTFTSTSVHDILRNEKYIWICVYNRRVSQSVANNSRKFKDKSEWI
;
A
#
# COMPACT_ATOMS: atom_id res chain seq x y z
N GLN A 1 -14.10 3.18 -17.75
CA GLN A 1 -14.36 4.18 -18.79
C GLN A 1 -15.65 3.84 -19.55
N ARG A 2 -15.77 2.71 -20.24
CA ARG A 2 -16.93 2.34 -21.07
C ARG A 2 -18.28 2.51 -20.35
N ALA A 3 -18.43 2.04 -19.11
CA ALA A 3 -19.66 2.17 -18.34
C ALA A 3 -20.05 3.64 -18.05
N ILE A 4 -19.06 4.51 -17.84
CA ILE A 4 -19.29 5.96 -17.64
C ILE A 4 -19.74 6.60 -18.95
N SER A 5 -19.09 6.28 -20.08
CA SER A 5 -19.48 6.80 -21.40
C SER A 5 -20.88 6.34 -21.80
N ASP A 6 -21.23 5.08 -21.58
CA ASP A 6 -22.55 4.53 -21.86
C ASP A 6 -23.65 5.19 -20.99
N PHE A 7 -23.31 5.49 -19.73
CA PHE A 7 -24.23 6.22 -18.82
C PHE A 7 -24.41 7.66 -19.26
N ALA A 8 -23.34 8.37 -19.60
CA ALA A 8 -23.39 9.76 -20.07
C ALA A 8 -24.24 9.87 -21.33
N ALA A 9 -24.01 9.00 -22.33
CA ALA A 9 -24.79 8.98 -23.57
C ALA A 9 -26.29 8.75 -23.32
N ARG A 10 -26.65 7.80 -22.44
CA ARG A 10 -28.06 7.52 -22.11
C ARG A 10 -28.76 8.65 -21.36
N ASN A 11 -28.01 9.48 -20.63
CA ASN A 11 -28.56 10.58 -19.83
C ASN A 11 -28.36 11.96 -20.48
N GLY A 12 -27.89 12.02 -21.74
CA GLY A 12 -27.67 13.29 -22.44
C GLY A 12 -26.58 14.15 -21.82
N ILE A 13 -25.57 13.54 -21.19
CA ILE A 13 -24.46 14.22 -20.53
C ILE A 13 -23.27 14.22 -21.49
N GLU A 14 -22.74 15.39 -21.81
CA GLU A 14 -21.52 15.56 -22.58
C GLU A 14 -20.30 15.45 -21.65
N ILE A 15 -19.33 14.58 -22.01
CA ILE A 15 -18.07 14.44 -21.26
C ILE A 15 -17.09 15.49 -21.77
N VAL A 16 -16.82 16.51 -20.97
CA VAL A 16 -15.95 17.66 -21.33
C VAL A 16 -14.50 17.48 -20.83
N ALA A 17 -14.28 16.62 -19.83
CA ALA A 17 -12.95 16.35 -19.30
C ALA A 17 -12.89 14.97 -18.62
N GLU A 18 -11.69 14.39 -18.50
CA GLU A 18 -11.42 13.17 -17.77
C GLU A 18 -10.22 13.39 -16.85
N TYR A 19 -10.36 13.01 -15.56
CA TYR A 19 -9.33 13.15 -14.53
C TYR A 19 -8.95 11.76 -14.01
N VAL A 20 -7.70 11.37 -14.17
CA VAL A 20 -7.24 10.00 -13.87
C VAL A 20 -5.99 10.02 -13.01
N ASP A 21 -6.13 9.77 -11.73
CA ASP A 21 -5.01 9.54 -10.81
C ASP A 21 -4.60 8.07 -10.82
N ARG A 22 -3.54 7.71 -11.58
CA ARG A 22 -2.98 6.35 -11.60
C ARG A 22 -2.08 6.14 -10.38
N ALA A 23 -2.24 4.98 -9.73
CA ALA A 23 -1.41 4.55 -8.59
C ALA A 23 -1.56 5.36 -7.29
N TYR A 24 -2.51 6.29 -7.19
CA TYR A 24 -2.79 6.98 -5.92
C TYR A 24 -3.89 6.28 -5.13
N SER A 25 -3.71 6.23 -3.80
CA SER A 25 -4.76 5.74 -2.89
C SER A 25 -5.86 6.79 -2.78
N ALA A 26 -7.13 6.37 -2.86
CA ALA A 26 -8.26 7.27 -2.60
C ALA A 26 -8.34 7.78 -1.14
N ARG A 27 -7.37 7.43 -0.30
CA ARG A 27 -7.23 7.91 1.09
C ARG A 27 -6.33 9.14 1.25
N SER A 28 -5.77 9.66 0.15
CA SER A 28 -4.85 10.80 0.20
C SER A 28 -5.38 11.95 -0.62
N ASP A 29 -5.35 13.16 -0.06
CA ASP A 29 -5.66 14.42 -0.76
C ASP A 29 -4.61 14.77 -1.81
N GLN A 30 -3.47 14.09 -1.80
CA GLN A 30 -2.37 14.29 -2.75
C GLN A 30 -2.66 13.58 -4.08
N ARG A 31 -3.83 13.82 -4.65
CA ARG A 31 -4.25 13.34 -5.98
C ARG A 31 -4.29 14.54 -6.91
N PRO A 32 -3.26 14.77 -7.75
CA PRO A 32 -3.16 15.98 -8.55
C PRO A 32 -4.34 16.16 -9.51
N GLU A 33 -4.80 15.10 -10.18
CA GLU A 33 -5.94 15.14 -11.10
C GLU A 33 -7.27 15.41 -10.35
N PHE A 34 -7.42 14.81 -9.16
CA PHE A 34 -8.58 15.10 -8.31
C PHE A 34 -8.61 16.57 -7.86
N GLN A 35 -7.47 17.13 -7.45
CA GLN A 35 -7.39 18.54 -7.06
C GLN A 35 -7.61 19.45 -8.25
N GLN A 36 -7.14 19.08 -9.45
CA GLN A 36 -7.43 19.82 -10.68
C GLN A 36 -8.92 19.79 -10.99
N MET A 37 -9.58 18.64 -10.87
CA MET A 37 -11.04 18.51 -11.02
C MET A 37 -11.80 19.46 -10.08
N ILE A 38 -11.41 19.53 -8.80
CA ILE A 38 -12.02 20.46 -7.82
C ILE A 38 -11.81 21.91 -8.24
N SER A 39 -10.62 22.27 -8.72
CA SER A 39 -10.32 23.62 -9.22
C SER A 39 -11.16 23.99 -10.45
N ASP A 40 -11.28 23.06 -11.39
CA ASP A 40 -12.07 23.24 -12.62
C ASP A 40 -13.57 23.34 -12.33
N ALA A 41 -14.07 22.59 -11.35
CA ALA A 41 -15.43 22.71 -10.85
C ALA A 41 -15.72 24.11 -10.28
N LYS A 42 -14.79 24.67 -9.50
CA LYS A 42 -14.91 26.03 -8.93
C LYS A 42 -14.94 27.11 -10.02
N SER A 43 -14.30 26.85 -11.16
CA SER A 43 -14.34 27.76 -12.33
C SER A 43 -15.58 27.57 -13.21
N GLY A 44 -16.49 26.67 -12.88
CA GLY A 44 -17.76 26.46 -13.59
C GLY A 44 -17.63 25.72 -14.93
N ARG A 45 -16.54 24.95 -15.14
CA ARG A 45 -16.30 24.25 -16.42
C ARG A 45 -17.30 23.14 -16.70
N PHE A 46 -17.94 22.56 -15.67
CA PHE A 46 -18.93 21.49 -15.77
C PHE A 46 -19.90 21.53 -14.58
N GLN A 47 -21.02 20.83 -14.69
CA GLN A 47 -22.09 20.78 -13.68
C GLN A 47 -22.18 19.40 -12.99
N VAL A 48 -21.58 18.36 -13.58
CA VAL A 48 -21.67 16.98 -13.08
C VAL A 48 -20.31 16.31 -13.08
N VAL A 49 -19.98 15.65 -12.00
CA VAL A 49 -18.85 14.71 -11.90
C VAL A 49 -19.40 13.29 -11.94
N LEU A 50 -19.02 12.50 -12.95
CA LEU A 50 -19.41 11.11 -13.08
C LEU A 50 -18.30 10.20 -12.54
N VAL A 51 -18.65 9.29 -11.64
CA VAL A 51 -17.77 8.24 -11.15
C VAL A 51 -18.40 6.87 -11.33
N HIS A 52 -17.59 5.83 -11.50
CA HIS A 52 -18.12 4.48 -11.63
C HIS A 52 -18.82 4.02 -10.34
N LYS A 53 -18.18 4.28 -9.18
CA LYS A 53 -18.70 4.08 -7.82
C LYS A 53 -18.25 5.23 -6.93
N LEU A 54 -18.97 5.52 -5.86
CA LEU A 54 -18.60 6.57 -4.89
C LEU A 54 -17.26 6.30 -4.20
N ASP A 55 -16.85 5.03 -4.04
CA ASP A 55 -15.54 4.65 -3.52
C ASP A 55 -14.37 5.13 -4.41
N ARG A 56 -14.65 5.42 -5.70
CA ARG A 56 -13.66 6.01 -6.63
C ARG A 56 -13.55 7.52 -6.46
N PHE A 57 -14.60 8.17 -6.00
CA PHE A 57 -14.54 9.58 -5.65
C PHE A 57 -13.71 9.80 -4.37
N SER A 58 -14.10 9.17 -3.28
CA SER A 58 -13.30 9.09 -2.05
C SER A 58 -13.62 7.82 -1.25
N ARG A 59 -12.61 7.23 -0.61
CA ARG A 59 -12.78 6.09 0.31
C ARG A 59 -12.99 6.52 1.75
N ASP A 60 -12.61 7.75 2.08
CA ASP A 60 -12.88 8.33 3.39
C ASP A 60 -14.24 9.04 3.36
N ARG A 61 -15.05 8.75 4.36
CA ARG A 61 -16.41 9.30 4.48
C ARG A 61 -16.41 10.81 4.69
N TYR A 62 -15.49 11.32 5.49
CA TYR A 62 -15.42 12.76 5.77
C TYR A 62 -14.94 13.53 4.55
N ASP A 63 -13.92 13.02 3.86
CA ASP A 63 -13.43 13.61 2.62
C ASP A 63 -14.51 13.62 1.53
N SER A 64 -15.24 12.49 1.38
CA SER A 64 -16.36 12.37 0.45
C SER A 64 -17.43 13.43 0.72
N ALA A 65 -17.88 13.54 1.97
CA ALA A 65 -18.89 14.51 2.38
C ALA A 65 -18.41 15.96 2.19
N TYR A 66 -17.15 16.25 2.60
CA TYR A 66 -16.54 17.55 2.46
C TYR A 66 -16.46 18.00 1.00
N TYR A 67 -15.85 17.20 0.13
CA TYR A 67 -15.68 17.58 -1.29
C TYR A 67 -17.00 17.63 -2.06
N ARG A 68 -17.96 16.78 -1.73
CA ARG A 68 -19.30 16.88 -2.33
C ARG A 68 -20.04 18.13 -1.90
N HIS A 69 -19.93 18.52 -0.63
CA HIS A 69 -20.48 19.79 -0.16
C HIS A 69 -19.82 20.99 -0.84
N GLU A 70 -18.50 20.98 -1.00
CA GLU A 70 -17.77 22.02 -1.73
C GLU A 70 -18.20 22.10 -3.21
N LEU A 71 -18.28 20.96 -3.89
CA LEU A 71 -18.75 20.92 -5.28
C LEU A 71 -20.19 21.45 -5.42
N LYS A 72 -21.07 21.09 -4.49
CA LYS A 72 -22.47 21.54 -4.49
C LYS A 72 -22.60 23.07 -4.32
N LYS A 73 -21.73 23.72 -3.53
CA LYS A 73 -21.66 25.19 -3.43
C LYS A 73 -21.40 25.87 -4.78
N HIS A 74 -20.69 25.18 -5.67
CA HIS A 74 -20.39 25.68 -7.03
C HIS A 74 -21.32 25.12 -8.09
N GLY A 75 -22.47 24.55 -7.70
CA GLY A 75 -23.48 24.02 -8.62
C GLY A 75 -23.13 22.71 -9.28
N VAL A 76 -22.07 21.99 -8.77
CA VAL A 76 -21.61 20.72 -9.32
C VAL A 76 -22.11 19.56 -8.46
N THR A 77 -22.74 18.56 -9.11
CA THR A 77 -23.22 17.32 -8.47
C THR A 77 -22.32 16.15 -8.80
N VAL A 78 -22.13 15.25 -7.83
CA VAL A 78 -21.40 13.98 -8.04
C VAL A 78 -22.42 12.86 -8.25
N ARG A 79 -22.34 12.15 -9.38
CA ARG A 79 -23.21 11.00 -9.71
C ARG A 79 -22.39 9.73 -9.89
N SER A 80 -22.88 8.65 -9.32
CA SER A 80 -22.34 7.31 -9.55
C SER A 80 -23.08 6.61 -10.68
N VAL A 81 -22.35 5.83 -11.49
CA VAL A 81 -22.96 5.04 -12.58
C VAL A 81 -23.70 3.83 -12.04
N ILE A 82 -23.22 3.26 -10.94
CA ILE A 82 -23.77 2.02 -10.35
C ILE A 82 -24.77 2.33 -9.23
N GLU A 83 -24.43 3.31 -8.38
CA GLU A 83 -25.29 3.72 -7.27
C GLU A 83 -26.25 4.82 -7.75
N ASN A 84 -27.49 4.44 -7.96
CA ASN A 84 -28.53 5.35 -8.47
C ASN A 84 -29.02 6.25 -7.31
N LEU A 85 -28.23 7.27 -7.00
CA LEU A 85 -28.53 8.26 -5.95
C LEU A 85 -28.95 9.55 -6.63
N ASP A 86 -30.20 9.89 -6.50
CA ASP A 86 -30.76 11.20 -6.88
C ASP A 86 -30.57 12.22 -5.74
N ASP A 87 -31.03 13.46 -5.95
CA ASP A 87 -30.93 14.52 -4.93
C ASP A 87 -32.08 14.47 -3.91
N SER A 88 -32.81 13.36 -3.79
CA SER A 88 -33.90 13.21 -2.84
C SER A 88 -33.39 13.13 -1.39
N PRO A 89 -34.19 13.57 -0.40
CA PRO A 89 -33.82 13.41 1.02
C PRO A 89 -33.52 11.94 1.42
N GLU A 90 -34.25 10.99 0.81
CA GLU A 90 -34.08 9.55 1.04
C GLU A 90 -32.72 9.06 0.52
N SER A 91 -32.25 9.61 -0.59
CA SER A 91 -30.94 9.31 -1.16
C SER A 91 -29.79 9.72 -0.26
N VAL A 92 -29.94 10.76 0.56
CA VAL A 92 -28.94 11.17 1.55
C VAL A 92 -28.75 10.06 2.61
N ILE A 93 -29.85 9.47 3.06
CA ILE A 93 -29.82 8.36 4.03
C ILE A 93 -29.17 7.13 3.39
N LEU A 94 -29.64 6.72 2.20
CA LEU A 94 -29.12 5.57 1.47
C LEU A 94 -27.61 5.71 1.21
N GLN A 95 -27.19 6.89 0.80
CA GLN A 95 -25.76 7.18 0.59
C GLN A 95 -24.95 7.05 1.87
N SER A 96 -25.44 7.60 2.99
CA SER A 96 -24.76 7.48 4.29
C SER A 96 -24.61 6.02 4.72
N VAL A 97 -25.61 5.18 4.42
CA VAL A 97 -25.54 3.72 4.67
C VAL A 97 -24.48 3.08 3.77
N ILE A 98 -24.48 3.37 2.46
CA ILE A 98 -23.51 2.81 1.51
C ILE A 98 -22.06 3.19 1.90
N GLU A 99 -21.84 4.47 2.22
CA GLU A 99 -20.54 4.97 2.66
C GLU A 99 -20.10 4.31 3.98
N GLY A 100 -21.02 4.17 4.94
CA GLY A 100 -20.76 3.46 6.19
C GLY A 100 -20.43 1.98 6.00
N MET A 101 -21.12 1.30 5.08
CA MET A 101 -20.82 -0.10 4.73
C MET A 101 -19.44 -0.23 4.08
N ASN A 102 -19.07 0.66 3.15
CA ASN A 102 -17.76 0.64 2.51
C ASN A 102 -16.62 0.83 3.53
N GLU A 103 -16.80 1.75 4.48
CA GLU A 103 -15.84 1.94 5.57
C GLU A 103 -15.75 0.69 6.47
N TYR A 104 -16.90 0.11 6.85
CA TYR A 104 -16.95 -1.12 7.63
C TYR A 104 -16.20 -2.26 6.94
N TYR A 105 -16.46 -2.52 5.64
CA TYR A 105 -15.77 -3.56 4.88
C TYR A 105 -14.26 -3.33 4.82
N SER A 106 -13.81 -2.10 4.61
CA SER A 106 -12.39 -1.76 4.59
C SER A 106 -11.72 -2.03 5.94
N ARG A 107 -12.35 -1.60 7.03
CA ARG A 107 -11.84 -1.82 8.40
C ARG A 107 -11.87 -3.30 8.78
N ASN A 108 -12.93 -4.00 8.41
CA ASN A 108 -13.06 -5.42 8.68
C ASN A 108 -12.01 -6.24 7.92
N LEU A 109 -11.79 -5.95 6.63
CA LEU A 109 -10.75 -6.59 5.84
C LEU A 109 -9.36 -6.37 6.44
N ALA A 110 -9.04 -5.16 6.89
CA ALA A 110 -7.78 -4.86 7.56
C ALA A 110 -7.62 -5.68 8.85
N ARG A 111 -8.69 -5.81 9.65
CA ARG A 111 -8.70 -6.61 10.88
C ARG A 111 -8.47 -8.09 10.61
N GLU A 112 -9.21 -8.67 9.66
CA GLU A 112 -9.06 -10.09 9.29
C GLU A 112 -7.67 -10.37 8.67
N THR A 113 -7.16 -9.48 7.83
CA THR A 113 -5.80 -9.57 7.31
C THR A 113 -4.76 -9.58 8.43
N MET A 114 -4.88 -8.67 9.40
CA MET A 114 -3.97 -8.61 10.54
C MET A 114 -4.06 -9.86 11.41
N LYS A 115 -5.26 -10.40 11.61
CA LYS A 115 -5.46 -11.66 12.31
C LYS A 115 -4.75 -12.82 11.60
N GLY A 116 -4.95 -12.95 10.29
CA GLY A 116 -4.27 -13.98 9.48
C GLY A 116 -2.75 -13.84 9.48
N LEU A 117 -2.21 -12.61 9.42
CA LEU A 117 -0.77 -12.38 9.51
C LEU A 117 -0.18 -12.74 10.88
N LYS A 118 -0.90 -12.46 11.97
CA LYS A 118 -0.49 -12.88 13.33
C LYS A 118 -0.48 -14.39 13.44
N GLU A 119 -1.52 -15.06 12.96
CA GLU A 119 -1.62 -16.52 12.94
C GLU A 119 -0.46 -17.14 12.15
N ASN A 120 -0.15 -16.58 10.97
CA ASN A 120 1.01 -17.00 10.20
C ASN A 120 2.32 -16.82 10.96
N ALA A 121 2.49 -15.71 11.70
CA ALA A 121 3.68 -15.48 12.52
C ALA A 121 3.81 -16.52 13.63
N TYR A 122 2.75 -16.83 14.35
CA TYR A 122 2.74 -17.88 15.39
C TYR A 122 3.07 -19.26 14.83
N ASN A 123 2.63 -19.55 13.60
CA ASN A 123 2.93 -20.81 12.92
C ASN A 123 4.31 -20.82 12.23
N GLY A 124 5.16 -19.79 12.43
CA GLY A 124 6.46 -19.66 11.80
C GLY A 124 6.41 -19.52 10.27
N LYS A 125 5.28 -19.10 9.72
CA LYS A 125 5.12 -18.82 8.30
C LYS A 125 5.61 -17.43 7.96
N HIS A 126 6.02 -17.24 6.71
CA HIS A 126 6.42 -15.94 6.21
C HIS A 126 5.22 -14.99 6.15
N THR A 127 5.35 -13.81 6.75
CA THR A 127 4.28 -12.82 6.88
C THR A 127 4.31 -11.72 5.82
N GLY A 128 5.05 -11.94 4.72
CA GLY A 128 5.15 -11.02 3.60
C GLY A 128 6.48 -10.30 3.49
N GLY A 129 6.63 -9.54 2.41
CA GLY A 129 7.88 -8.89 2.06
C GLY A 129 8.90 -9.84 1.40
N MET A 130 10.10 -9.32 1.12
CA MET A 130 11.19 -10.11 0.56
C MET A 130 11.92 -10.84 1.67
N PRO A 131 12.15 -12.18 1.58
CA PRO A 131 12.98 -12.89 2.53
C PRO A 131 14.43 -12.39 2.47
N PRO A 132 15.21 -12.51 3.57
CA PRO A 132 16.62 -12.12 3.56
C PRO A 132 17.41 -12.86 2.48
N LEU A 133 18.55 -12.30 2.08
CA LEU A 133 19.49 -12.98 1.19
C LEU A 133 19.87 -14.36 1.77
N GLY A 134 20.02 -15.36 0.94
CA GLY A 134 20.30 -16.74 1.39
C GLY A 134 19.06 -17.54 1.81
N TYR A 135 17.88 -16.92 1.74
CA TYR A 135 16.62 -17.59 2.05
C TYR A 135 15.57 -17.37 0.96
N ARG A 136 14.69 -18.34 0.79
CA ARG A 136 13.50 -18.27 -0.07
C ARG A 136 12.26 -18.71 0.69
N VAL A 137 11.10 -18.28 0.24
CA VAL A 137 9.82 -18.77 0.77
C VAL A 137 9.45 -20.04 0.00
N ASP A 138 9.13 -21.09 0.72
CA ASP A 138 8.56 -22.30 0.16
C ASP A 138 7.08 -22.04 -0.20
N PRO A 139 6.68 -22.19 -1.47
CA PRO A 139 5.32 -21.87 -1.90
C PRO A 139 4.25 -22.80 -1.31
N GLU A 140 4.58 -24.03 -0.92
CA GLU A 140 3.62 -24.98 -0.36
C GLU A 140 3.41 -24.74 1.14
N THR A 141 4.47 -24.56 1.90
CA THR A 141 4.42 -24.45 3.36
C THR A 141 4.38 -23.00 3.85
N MET A 142 4.70 -22.04 2.97
CA MET A 142 4.89 -20.62 3.30
C MET A 142 6.00 -20.38 4.35
N LYS A 143 6.85 -21.36 4.60
CA LYS A 143 8.00 -21.25 5.50
C LYS A 143 9.25 -20.78 4.77
N ILE A 144 10.15 -20.17 5.51
CA ILE A 144 11.46 -19.76 5.01
C ILE A 144 12.37 -21.00 4.95
N LYS A 145 12.97 -21.23 3.77
CA LYS A 145 13.98 -22.27 3.51
C LYS A 145 15.28 -21.63 3.02
N ILE A 146 16.42 -22.29 3.24
CA ILE A 146 17.71 -21.85 2.71
C ILE A 146 17.67 -21.93 1.18
N ASP A 147 18.20 -20.89 0.53
CA ASP A 147 18.53 -20.87 -0.88
C ASP A 147 20.05 -21.00 -1.03
N GLU A 148 20.52 -22.19 -1.39
CA GLU A 148 21.95 -22.47 -1.43
C GLU A 148 22.71 -21.60 -2.45
N ASN A 149 22.05 -21.14 -3.51
CA ASN A 149 22.69 -20.24 -4.47
C ASN A 149 23.06 -18.89 -3.84
N GLU A 150 22.18 -18.37 -2.97
CA GLU A 150 22.40 -17.10 -2.26
C GLU A 150 23.13 -17.30 -0.92
N ALA A 151 22.95 -18.45 -0.26
CA ALA A 151 23.48 -18.71 1.08
C ALA A 151 25.01 -18.67 1.12
N ASN A 152 25.67 -19.05 0.03
CA ASN A 152 27.14 -19.01 -0.04
C ASN A 152 27.69 -17.59 0.09
N ALA A 153 27.01 -16.59 -0.45
CA ALA A 153 27.39 -15.18 -0.27
C ALA A 153 27.26 -14.75 1.20
N VAL A 154 26.19 -15.18 1.87
CA VAL A 154 25.95 -14.87 3.28
C VAL A 154 26.99 -15.53 4.17
N ARG A 155 27.27 -16.83 3.95
CA ARG A 155 28.34 -17.58 4.70
C ARG A 155 29.68 -16.89 4.54
N LEU A 156 30.05 -16.48 3.33
CA LEU A 156 31.29 -15.76 3.07
C LEU A 156 31.37 -14.43 3.85
N ILE A 157 30.27 -13.63 3.84
CA ILE A 157 30.20 -12.36 4.58
C ILE A 157 30.45 -12.60 6.09
N PHE A 158 29.78 -13.58 6.67
CA PHE A 158 29.93 -13.87 8.10
C PHE A 158 31.33 -14.44 8.42
N SER A 159 31.89 -15.36 7.61
CA SER A 159 33.24 -15.93 7.81
C SER A 159 34.29 -14.81 7.74
N MET A 160 34.28 -13.97 6.74
CA MET A 160 35.27 -12.89 6.61
C MET A 160 35.12 -11.84 7.73
N ALA A 161 33.90 -11.57 8.19
CA ALA A 161 33.68 -10.69 9.32
C ALA A 161 34.23 -11.27 10.63
N ASP A 162 34.07 -12.57 10.85
CA ASP A 162 34.61 -13.32 12.00
C ASP A 162 36.16 -13.31 12.00
N GLU A 163 36.75 -13.39 10.82
CA GLU A 163 38.21 -13.23 10.61
C GLU A 163 38.69 -11.76 10.82
N GLY A 164 37.82 -10.84 11.14
CA GLY A 164 38.16 -9.41 11.33
C GLY A 164 38.47 -8.64 10.05
N LYS A 165 38.08 -9.15 8.87
CA LYS A 165 38.27 -8.44 7.59
C LYS A 165 37.40 -7.16 7.53
N LYS A 166 37.92 -6.13 6.90
CA LYS A 166 37.18 -4.86 6.70
C LYS A 166 36.16 -4.99 5.57
N TYR A 167 35.15 -4.14 5.58
CA TYR A 167 34.11 -4.13 4.53
C TYR A 167 34.64 -4.04 3.09
N PRO A 168 35.68 -3.20 2.78
CA PRO A 168 36.24 -3.18 1.43
C PRO A 168 36.76 -4.54 0.96
N ASP A 169 37.41 -5.31 1.86
CA ASP A 169 37.93 -6.66 1.53
C ASP A 169 36.80 -7.63 1.25
N ILE A 170 35.76 -7.61 2.09
CA ILE A 170 34.54 -8.43 1.89
C ILE A 170 33.88 -8.09 0.55
N LEU A 171 33.75 -6.80 0.22
CA LEU A 171 33.16 -6.36 -1.04
C LEU A 171 33.97 -6.79 -2.26
N ALA A 172 35.30 -6.70 -2.16
CA ALA A 172 36.20 -7.15 -3.23
C ALA A 172 36.04 -8.67 -3.48
N GLU A 173 35.97 -9.47 -2.43
CA GLU A 173 35.81 -10.93 -2.52
C GLU A 173 34.42 -11.31 -3.06
N LEU A 174 33.34 -10.66 -2.60
CA LEU A 174 32.00 -10.87 -3.15
C LEU A 174 31.92 -10.55 -4.65
N LYS A 175 32.60 -9.48 -5.07
CA LYS A 175 32.68 -9.07 -6.47
C LYS A 175 33.48 -10.05 -7.30
N SER A 176 34.64 -10.53 -6.82
CA SER A 176 35.51 -11.48 -7.51
C SER A 176 34.80 -12.80 -7.78
N ARG A 177 34.00 -13.28 -6.81
CA ARG A 177 33.18 -14.49 -6.95
C ARG A 177 31.86 -14.29 -7.70
N GLY A 178 31.57 -13.06 -8.16
CA GLY A 178 30.38 -12.78 -8.96
C GLY A 178 29.08 -12.75 -8.15
N PHE A 179 29.14 -12.72 -6.82
CA PHE A 179 27.94 -12.67 -5.99
C PHE A 179 27.16 -11.36 -6.19
N ARG A 180 25.84 -11.45 -6.10
CA ARG A 180 24.90 -10.33 -6.24
C ARG A 180 23.92 -10.29 -5.08
N THR A 181 23.38 -9.11 -4.80
CA THR A 181 22.28 -8.95 -3.85
C THR A 181 21.01 -9.63 -4.40
N LYS A 182 20.01 -9.82 -3.56
CA LYS A 182 18.72 -10.41 -3.95
C LYS A 182 18.02 -9.69 -5.11
N MET A 183 18.35 -8.43 -5.33
CA MET A 183 17.87 -7.60 -6.46
C MET A 183 18.82 -7.61 -7.67
N GLY A 184 19.80 -8.51 -7.71
CA GLY A 184 20.79 -8.62 -8.78
C GLY A 184 21.85 -7.50 -8.82
N LYS A 185 21.88 -6.61 -7.82
CA LYS A 185 22.86 -5.50 -7.73
C LYS A 185 24.17 -5.95 -7.08
N THR A 186 25.21 -5.13 -7.23
CA THR A 186 26.47 -5.31 -6.48
C THR A 186 26.26 -4.97 -5.01
N PHE A 187 27.03 -5.65 -4.14
CA PHE A 187 27.02 -5.34 -2.71
C PHE A 187 27.64 -3.96 -2.43
N THR A 188 27.15 -3.32 -1.39
CA THR A 188 27.67 -2.06 -0.83
C THR A 188 28.01 -2.26 0.64
N SER A 189 28.78 -1.35 1.25
CA SER A 189 29.09 -1.41 2.68
C SER A 189 27.82 -1.44 3.54
N THR A 190 26.79 -0.71 3.15
CA THR A 190 25.48 -0.72 3.82
C THR A 190 24.82 -2.10 3.72
N SER A 191 24.84 -2.75 2.55
CA SER A 191 24.24 -4.07 2.40
C SER A 191 24.95 -5.15 3.24
N VAL A 192 26.28 -5.10 3.34
CA VAL A 192 27.06 -6.00 4.20
C VAL A 192 26.74 -5.72 5.68
N HIS A 193 26.73 -4.45 6.09
CA HIS A 193 26.37 -4.07 7.45
C HIS A 193 24.97 -4.53 7.83
N ASP A 194 23.97 -4.35 6.94
CA ASP A 194 22.59 -4.76 7.21
C ASP A 194 22.46 -6.30 7.32
N ILE A 195 23.22 -7.05 6.51
CA ILE A 195 23.27 -8.51 6.60
C ILE A 195 23.84 -8.94 7.96
N LEU A 196 24.97 -8.40 8.36
CA LEU A 196 25.63 -8.78 9.63
C LEU A 196 24.80 -8.43 10.88
N ARG A 197 23.90 -7.44 10.78
CA ARG A 197 23.01 -7.02 11.89
C ARG A 197 21.61 -7.62 11.84
N ASN A 198 21.30 -8.39 10.83
CA ASN A 198 19.96 -8.92 10.67
C ASN A 198 19.74 -10.14 11.58
N GLU A 199 18.95 -9.94 12.63
CA GLU A 199 18.60 -10.97 13.64
C GLU A 199 17.99 -12.24 13.03
N LYS A 200 17.47 -12.18 11.81
CA LYS A 200 16.90 -13.36 11.11
C LYS A 200 17.95 -14.43 10.81
N TYR A 201 19.24 -14.07 10.71
CA TYR A 201 20.31 -15.05 10.52
C TYR A 201 20.66 -15.85 11.77
N ILE A 202 20.21 -15.41 12.95
CA ILE A 202 20.28 -16.15 14.21
C ILE A 202 18.90 -16.68 14.63
N TRP A 203 18.01 -16.91 13.66
CA TRP A 203 16.67 -17.49 13.83
C TRP A 203 15.68 -16.63 14.63
N ILE A 204 15.97 -15.36 14.86
CA ILE A 204 15.04 -14.42 15.52
C ILE A 204 14.20 -13.72 14.44
N CYS A 205 12.97 -14.17 14.29
CA CYS A 205 11.96 -13.53 13.42
C CYS A 205 10.96 -12.79 14.29
N VAL A 206 10.95 -11.47 14.22
CA VAL A 206 10.00 -10.65 14.99
C VAL A 206 8.96 -10.06 14.04
N TYR A 207 7.70 -10.39 14.30
CA TYR A 207 6.55 -9.79 13.63
C TYR A 207 5.91 -8.72 14.54
N ASN A 208 5.19 -7.76 13.96
CA ASN A 208 4.45 -6.68 14.65
C ASN A 208 5.33 -5.71 15.47
N ARG A 209 6.62 -5.59 15.14
CA ARG A 209 7.61 -4.76 15.86
C ARG A 209 7.33 -3.26 15.76
N ARG A 210 6.68 -2.79 14.69
CA ARG A 210 6.46 -1.37 14.41
C ARG A 210 4.99 -1.03 14.35
N VAL A 211 4.65 0.20 14.78
CA VAL A 211 3.31 0.75 14.56
C VAL A 211 3.09 0.93 13.06
N SER A 212 1.92 0.48 12.55
CA SER A 212 1.52 0.75 11.16
C SER A 212 1.49 2.26 10.94
N GLN A 213 2.15 2.76 9.89
CA GLN A 213 2.13 4.18 9.57
C GLN A 213 0.69 4.60 9.22
N SER A 214 0.11 5.48 10.01
CA SER A 214 -0.94 6.36 9.50
C SER A 214 -0.26 7.44 8.65
N VAL A 215 -0.91 7.84 7.55
CA VAL A 215 -0.39 8.82 6.56
C VAL A 215 0.03 10.16 7.20
N ALA A 216 -0.46 10.45 8.42
CA ALA A 216 -0.23 11.70 9.13
C ALA A 216 1.04 11.73 10.01
N ASN A 217 1.71 10.59 10.25
CA ASN A 217 2.82 10.56 11.21
C ASN A 217 4.02 9.77 10.65
N ASN A 218 5.02 10.49 10.15
CA ASN A 218 6.21 9.92 9.51
C ASN A 218 7.21 9.30 10.53
N SER A 219 6.86 9.19 11.81
CA SER A 219 7.70 8.59 12.85
C SER A 219 7.50 7.08 12.93
N ARG A 220 8.53 6.32 12.60
CA ARG A 220 8.60 4.85 12.78
C ARG A 220 8.71 4.52 14.28
N LYS A 221 7.60 4.59 15.01
CA LYS A 221 7.58 4.20 16.42
C LYS A 221 7.58 2.67 16.54
N PHE A 222 8.38 2.17 17.46
CA PHE A 222 8.31 0.76 17.87
C PHE A 222 7.11 0.57 18.80
N LYS A 223 6.51 -0.60 18.71
CA LYS A 223 5.52 -1.05 19.67
C LYS A 223 6.19 -1.55 20.94
N ASP A 224 5.42 -1.69 22.02
CA ASP A 224 5.90 -2.37 23.21
C ASP A 224 6.36 -3.81 22.86
N LYS A 225 7.41 -4.28 23.55
CA LYS A 225 7.96 -5.63 23.32
C LYS A 225 6.94 -6.74 23.60
N SER A 226 5.96 -6.49 24.47
CA SER A 226 4.87 -7.43 24.76
C SER A 226 3.92 -7.66 23.58
N GLU A 227 3.91 -6.77 22.58
CA GLU A 227 3.11 -6.89 21.35
C GLU A 227 3.84 -7.59 20.21
N TRP A 228 5.14 -7.90 20.37
CA TRP A 228 5.94 -8.56 19.35
C TRP A 228 5.58 -10.06 19.32
N ILE A 229 5.63 -10.63 18.12
CA ILE A 229 5.38 -12.05 17.86
C ILE A 229 6.61 -12.64 17.19
#